data_fb50cedac02400f32d63a9a1374b0b90
#
_entry.id   fb50cedac02400f32d63a9a1374b0b90
#
_cell.length_a   1.000
_cell.length_b   1.000
_cell.length_c   1.000
_cell.angle_alpha   90.00
_cell.angle_beta   90.00
_cell.angle_gamma   90.00
#
_symmetry.space_group_name_H-M   'P 1'
#
loop_
_entity.id
_entity.type
_entity.pdbx_description
1 polymer ?
#
loop_
_entity_poly.entity_id
_entity_poly.type
_entity_poly.pdbx_seq_one_letter_code
_entity_poly.pdbx_strand_id
1 'polypeptide(L)'
;MFAVAHLKWFRYCQNMETAQHVLKNVGENHSVIQSCQRELSHQLPLSSYLLKPVQRLTKYQLILKQLTECSPGARLHYLPCFGIKLPLE
;
A
#
# COMPACT_ATOMS: atom_id res chain seq x y z
N MET A 1 4.90 -11.71 15.82
CA MET A 1 4.83 -10.30 15.47
C MET A 1 4.69 -10.04 13.98
N PHE A 2 5.50 -10.67 13.16
CA PHE A 2 5.43 -10.52 11.73
C PHE A 2 4.07 -10.94 11.14
N ALA A 3 3.50 -12.03 11.62
CA ALA A 3 2.22 -12.56 11.15
C ALA A 3 1.05 -11.62 11.44
N VAL A 4 1.06 -10.95 12.60
CA VAL A 4 -0.02 -10.03 12.99
C VAL A 4 0.00 -8.77 12.15
N ALA A 5 1.19 -8.20 11.92
CA ALA A 5 1.34 -7.02 11.07
C ALA A 5 0.93 -7.30 9.63
N HIS A 6 1.29 -8.48 9.12
CA HIS A 6 0.92 -8.92 7.78
C HIS A 6 -0.60 -9.10 7.64
N LEU A 7 -1.25 -9.66 8.65
CA LEU A 7 -2.71 -9.81 8.66
C LEU A 7 -3.42 -8.46 8.67
N LYS A 8 -2.96 -7.52 9.46
CA LYS A 8 -3.52 -6.16 9.49
C LYS A 8 -3.39 -5.48 8.14
N TRP A 9 -2.24 -5.58 7.54
CA TRP A 9 -1.99 -5.01 6.21
C TRP A 9 -2.89 -5.66 5.16
N PHE A 10 -3.00 -6.99 5.18
CA PHE A 10 -3.85 -7.75 4.27
C PHE A 10 -5.31 -7.34 4.38
N ARG A 11 -5.83 -7.20 5.61
CA ARG A 11 -7.19 -6.71 5.85
C ARG A 11 -7.39 -5.29 5.33
N TYR A 12 -6.40 -4.44 5.53
CA TYR A 12 -6.42 -3.09 5.00
C TYR A 12 -6.59 -3.10 3.48
N CYS A 13 -5.82 -3.91 2.80
CA CYS A 13 -5.90 -4.02 1.34
C CYS A 13 -7.22 -4.61 0.86
N GLN A 14 -7.74 -5.62 1.55
CA GLN A 14 -9.05 -6.20 1.22
C GLN A 14 -10.18 -5.19 1.34
N ASN A 15 -10.12 -4.33 2.34
CA ASN A 15 -11.15 -3.34 2.61
C ASN A 15 -10.97 -2.04 1.81
N MET A 16 -9.90 -1.92 1.06
CA MET A 16 -9.56 -0.67 0.37
C MET A 16 -10.62 -0.25 -0.63
N GLU A 17 -11.15 -1.18 -1.39
CA GLU A 17 -12.20 -0.92 -2.37
C GLU A 17 -13.47 -0.40 -1.71
N THR A 18 -13.91 -1.06 -0.64
CA THR A 18 -15.05 -0.63 0.14
C THR A 18 -14.81 0.75 0.77
N ALA A 19 -13.62 0.96 1.32
CA ALA A 19 -13.26 2.24 1.92
C ALA A 19 -13.30 3.39 0.90
N GLN A 20 -12.79 3.14 -0.29
CA GLN A 20 -12.87 4.15 -1.37
C GLN A 20 -14.29 4.45 -1.78
N HIS A 21 -15.14 3.42 -1.83
CA HIS A 21 -16.55 3.60 -2.16
C HIS A 21 -17.26 4.45 -1.10
N VAL A 22 -17.02 4.16 0.18
CA VAL A 22 -17.56 4.95 1.30
C VAL A 22 -17.07 6.39 1.22
N LEU A 23 -15.78 6.59 0.98
CA LEU A 23 -15.21 7.93 0.87
C LEU A 23 -15.82 8.72 -0.29
N LYS A 24 -16.11 8.05 -1.39
CA LYS A 24 -16.77 8.65 -2.54
C LYS A 24 -18.19 9.10 -2.20
N ASN A 25 -18.89 8.33 -1.40
CA ASN A 25 -20.25 8.69 -0.94
C ASN A 25 -20.26 9.84 0.05
N VAL A 26 -19.27 9.88 0.96
CA VAL A 26 -19.10 10.96 1.92
C VAL A 26 -18.68 12.25 1.23
N GLY A 27 -17.85 12.13 0.19
CA GLY A 27 -17.28 13.27 -0.53
C GLY A 27 -16.01 13.79 0.09
N GLU A 28 -15.02 14.05 -0.74
CA GLU A 28 -13.73 14.59 -0.30
C GLU A 28 -13.82 16.02 0.20
N ASN A 29 -14.90 16.70 -0.13
CA ASN A 29 -15.13 18.08 0.28
C ASN A 29 -15.87 18.20 1.62
N HIS A 30 -15.98 17.12 2.37
CA HIS A 30 -16.61 17.15 3.68
C HIS A 30 -15.85 18.09 4.62
N SER A 31 -16.57 18.96 5.31
CA SER A 31 -15.98 20.02 6.13
C SER A 31 -15.03 19.50 7.21
N VAL A 32 -15.37 18.38 7.85
CA VAL A 32 -14.54 17.76 8.90
C VAL A 32 -13.24 17.23 8.29
N ILE A 33 -13.33 16.56 7.16
CA ILE A 33 -12.15 16.02 6.46
C ILE A 33 -11.23 17.16 6.05
N GLN A 34 -11.76 18.21 5.47
CA GLN A 34 -10.97 19.38 5.07
C GLN A 34 -10.33 20.09 6.26
N SER A 35 -11.03 20.19 7.37
CA SER A 35 -10.49 20.77 8.59
C SER A 35 -9.31 19.96 9.11
N CYS A 36 -9.45 18.64 9.20
CA CYS A 36 -8.39 17.75 9.64
C CYS A 36 -7.19 17.80 8.71
N GLN A 37 -7.42 17.84 7.41
CA GLN A 37 -6.35 17.92 6.43
C GLN A 37 -5.58 19.23 6.52
N ARG A 38 -6.26 20.31 6.81
CA ARG A 38 -5.59 21.61 7.04
C ARG A 38 -4.71 21.57 8.28
N GLU A 39 -5.20 21.01 9.37
CA GLU A 39 -4.41 20.85 10.59
C GLU A 39 -3.16 20.01 10.38
N LEU A 40 -3.28 18.96 9.56
CA LEU A 40 -2.18 18.05 9.25
C LEU A 40 -1.31 18.53 8.08
N SER A 41 -1.63 19.69 7.50
CA SER A 41 -0.93 20.24 6.33
C SER A 41 -0.90 19.27 5.14
N HIS A 42 -1.97 18.53 4.93
CA HIS A 42 -2.10 17.64 3.80
C HIS A 42 -2.31 18.43 2.50
N GLN A 43 -1.51 18.11 1.50
CA GLN A 43 -1.60 18.77 0.18
C GLN A 43 -2.38 17.96 -0.83
N LEU A 44 -2.62 16.69 -0.56
CA LEU A 44 -3.31 15.76 -1.45
C LEU A 44 -4.68 15.40 -0.88
N PRO A 45 -5.62 14.94 -1.71
CA PRO A 45 -6.90 14.44 -1.20
C PRO A 45 -6.71 13.21 -0.32
N LEU A 46 -7.65 12.97 0.59
CA LEU A 46 -7.59 11.86 1.54
C LEU A 46 -7.48 10.52 0.83
N SER A 47 -8.15 10.34 -0.29
CA SER A 47 -8.08 9.11 -1.08
C SER A 47 -6.65 8.75 -1.46
N SER A 48 -5.82 9.73 -1.79
CA SER A 48 -4.41 9.51 -2.14
C SER A 48 -3.61 9.00 -0.96
N TYR A 49 -3.85 9.52 0.25
CA TYR A 49 -3.16 9.05 1.44
C TYR A 49 -3.60 7.65 1.85
N LEU A 50 -4.88 7.33 1.68
CA LEU A 50 -5.38 5.99 2.00
C LEU A 50 -4.80 4.91 1.09
N LEU A 51 -4.42 5.25 -0.13
CA LEU A 51 -3.78 4.31 -1.06
C LEU A 51 -2.31 4.02 -0.75
N LYS A 52 -1.66 4.86 0.05
CA LYS A 52 -0.23 4.73 0.29
C LYS A 52 0.21 3.37 0.83
N PRO A 53 -0.49 2.74 1.79
CA PRO A 53 -0.07 1.41 2.26
C PRO A 53 -0.09 0.35 1.15
N VAL A 54 -1.04 0.42 0.24
CA VAL A 54 -1.14 -0.51 -0.90
C VAL A 54 -0.01 -0.24 -1.90
N GLN A 55 0.20 1.02 -2.24
CA GLN A 55 1.26 1.44 -3.16
C GLN A 55 2.66 1.13 -2.61
N ARG A 56 2.82 1.17 -1.30
CA ARG A 56 4.10 0.88 -0.65
C ARG A 56 4.57 -0.54 -0.93
N LEU A 57 3.67 -1.50 -0.87
CA LEU A 57 4.02 -2.88 -1.17
C LEU A 57 4.42 -3.07 -2.63
N THR A 58 3.70 -2.43 -3.54
CA THR A 58 4.07 -2.43 -4.96
C THR A 58 5.48 -1.88 -5.18
N LYS A 59 5.82 -0.81 -4.47
CA LYS A 59 7.18 -0.25 -4.52
C LYS A 59 8.24 -1.23 -4.01
N TYR A 60 7.95 -1.96 -2.94
CA TYR A 60 8.87 -2.98 -2.44
C TYR A 60 9.12 -4.07 -3.47
N GLN A 61 8.08 -4.50 -4.17
CA GLN A 61 8.22 -5.47 -5.26
C GLN A 61 9.14 -4.97 -6.35
N LEU A 62 8.98 -3.72 -6.77
CA LEU A 62 9.82 -3.11 -7.80
C LEU A 62 11.28 -3.01 -7.36
N ILE A 63 11.53 -2.63 -6.12
CA ILE A 63 12.87 -2.55 -5.56
C ILE A 63 13.53 -3.94 -5.53
N LEU A 64 12.80 -4.94 -5.05
CA LEU A 64 13.29 -6.31 -5.01
C LEU A 64 13.57 -6.86 -6.39
N LYS A 65 12.72 -6.55 -7.35
CA LYS A 65 12.93 -6.94 -8.75
C LYS A 65 14.23 -6.34 -9.29
N GLN A 66 14.46 -5.07 -9.06
CA GLN A 66 15.70 -4.42 -9.49
C GLN A 66 16.92 -5.02 -8.79
N LEU A 67 16.83 -5.31 -7.50
CA LEU A 67 17.92 -5.97 -6.78
C LEU A 67 18.24 -7.34 -7.35
N THR A 68 17.23 -8.12 -7.70
CA THR A 68 17.44 -9.44 -8.30
C THR A 68 18.03 -9.34 -9.71
N GLU A 69 17.68 -8.34 -10.47
CA GLU A 69 18.28 -8.09 -11.79
C GLU A 69 19.75 -7.68 -11.68
N CYS A 70 20.09 -6.90 -10.66
CA CYS A 70 21.47 -6.46 -10.41
C CYS A 70 22.34 -7.51 -9.73
N SER A 71 21.75 -8.55 -9.14
CA SER A 71 22.46 -9.58 -8.37
C SER A 71 22.12 -10.97 -8.91
N PRO A 72 22.87 -11.49 -9.89
CA PRO A 72 22.51 -12.73 -10.59
C PRO A 72 22.42 -13.97 -9.70
N GLY A 73 23.07 -13.98 -8.55
CA GLY A 73 23.03 -15.12 -7.62
C GLY A 73 21.87 -15.13 -6.67
N ALA A 74 21.08 -14.08 -6.64
CA ALA A 74 20.08 -13.88 -5.61
C ALA A 74 18.65 -14.18 -6.05
N ARG A 75 18.45 -14.75 -7.21
CA ARG A 75 17.14 -14.90 -7.85
C ARG A 75 16.13 -15.78 -7.18
N LEU A 76 16.51 -16.52 -6.17
CA LEU A 76 15.70 -17.68 -5.84
C LEU A 76 15.14 -17.70 -4.44
N HIS A 77 15.40 -16.68 -3.65
CA HIS A 77 15.27 -16.96 -2.24
C HIS A 77 14.33 -16.11 -1.44
N TYR A 78 13.62 -15.22 -2.07
CA TYR A 78 13.02 -14.30 -1.28
C TYR A 78 11.64 -14.23 -1.09
N LEU A 79 10.93 -14.82 -1.75
CA LEU A 79 9.55 -14.42 -1.80
C LEU A 79 8.55 -15.26 -1.06
N PRO A 80 8.87 -16.45 -0.51
CA PRO A 80 7.94 -17.16 0.37
C PRO A 80 7.52 -16.36 1.59
N CYS A 81 8.38 -15.48 2.07
CA CYS A 81 8.08 -14.67 3.25
C CYS A 81 7.00 -13.62 3.02
N PHE A 82 6.81 -13.19 1.79
CA PHE A 82 5.84 -12.16 1.46
C PHE A 82 4.62 -12.69 0.70
N GLY A 83 4.57 -13.96 0.38
CA GLY A 83 3.47 -14.54 -0.41
C GLY A 83 3.34 -13.95 -1.80
N ILE A 84 4.38 -13.32 -2.30
CA ILE A 84 4.37 -12.63 -3.57
C ILE A 84 5.20 -13.42 -4.55
N LYS A 85 4.57 -13.87 -5.63
CA LYS A 85 5.31 -14.43 -6.74
C LYS A 85 5.79 -13.30 -7.61
N LEU A 86 7.09 -13.06 -7.59
CA LEU A 86 7.67 -12.24 -8.61
C LEU A 86 7.60 -12.97 -9.94
N PRO A 87 7.16 -12.32 -11.01
CA PRO A 87 7.31 -12.89 -12.32
C PRO A 87 8.79 -13.08 -12.59
N LEU A 88 9.18 -14.31 -12.72
CA LEU A 88 10.53 -14.69 -13.05
C LEU A 88 10.75 -14.51 -14.56
N GLU A 89 10.80 -13.33 -14.98
CA GLU A 89 11.20 -13.10 -16.36
C GLU A 89 12.45 -12.28 -16.45
#